data_804630bf48a6f53f2549db28018343bc
#
_entry.id   804630bf48a6f53f2549db28018343bc
#
_cell.length_a   1.000
_cell.length_b   1.000
_cell.length_c   1.000
_cell.angle_alpha   90.00
_cell.angle_beta   90.00
_cell.angle_gamma   90.00
#
_symmetry.space_group_name_H-M   'P 1'
#
loop_
_entity.id
_entity.type
_entity.pdbx_description
1 polymer ?
#
loop_
_entity_poly.entity_id
_entity_poly.type
_entity_poly.pdbx_seq_one_letter_code
_entity_poly.pdbx_strand_id
1 'polypeptide(L)' 'MTTGTVKWFNGQKGFGFIQPEDGTKDVFVHISAVERAGMYSLDEGQKVSFELVADKKTGKSCAEGLKAA' A
#
# COMPACT_ATOMS: atom_id res chain seq x y z
N MET A 1 9.55 -2.34 9.14
CA MET A 1 8.53 -1.81 8.22
C MET A 1 9.21 -1.23 6.98
N THR A 2 8.53 -1.27 5.88
CA THR A 2 9.04 -0.75 4.61
C THR A 2 8.41 0.61 4.35
N THR A 3 9.21 1.55 3.85
CA THR A 3 8.70 2.85 3.43
C THR A 3 8.62 2.88 1.91
N GLY A 4 7.55 3.47 1.40
CA GLY A 4 7.38 3.59 -0.04
C GLY A 4 6.57 4.82 -0.41
N THR A 5 6.43 5.03 -1.71
CA THR A 5 5.66 6.15 -2.25
C THR A 5 4.45 5.60 -2.99
N VAL A 6 3.28 6.15 -2.70
CA VAL A 6 2.05 5.75 -3.40
C VAL A 6 2.18 6.12 -4.87
N LYS A 7 2.09 5.11 -5.73
CA LYS A 7 2.15 5.31 -7.16
C LYS A 7 0.82 5.84 -7.69
N TRP A 8 -0.25 5.19 -7.29
CA TRP A 8 -1.61 5.65 -7.53
C TRP A 8 -2.57 4.87 -6.62
N PHE A 9 -3.73 5.43 -6.39
CA PHE A 9 -4.76 4.77 -5.60
C PHE A 9 -6.13 5.16 -6.14
N ASN A 10 -7.00 4.17 -6.33
CA ASN A 10 -8.36 4.41 -6.81
C ASN A 10 -9.35 3.95 -5.73
N GLY A 11 -9.94 4.91 -5.03
CA GLY A 11 -10.89 4.65 -3.95
C GLY A 11 -12.19 4.02 -4.42
N GLN A 12 -12.58 4.23 -5.67
CA GLN A 12 -13.80 3.63 -6.21
C GLN A 12 -13.60 2.14 -6.49
N LYS A 13 -12.44 1.78 -7.01
CA LYS A 13 -12.09 0.38 -7.22
C LYS A 13 -11.61 -0.30 -5.95
N GLY A 14 -11.16 0.48 -4.99
CA GLY A 14 -10.75 -0.01 -3.69
C GLY A 14 -9.35 -0.59 -3.64
N PHE A 15 -8.44 -0.15 -4.50
CA PHE A 15 -7.05 -0.60 -4.46
C PHE A 15 -6.10 0.39 -5.10
N GLY A 16 -4.82 0.17 -4.88
CA GLY A 16 -3.76 0.97 -5.46
C GLY A 16 -2.43 0.26 -5.37
N PHE A 17 -1.36 0.97 -5.70
CA PHE A 17 -0.01 0.43 -5.66
C PHE A 17 0.94 1.42 -4.99
N ILE A 18 1.88 0.85 -4.23
CA ILE A 18 2.94 1.60 -3.54
C ILE A 18 4.27 1.11 -4.10
N GLN A 19 5.14 2.05 -4.44
CA GLN A 19 6.49 1.72 -4.88
C GLN A 19 7.43 1.79 -3.66
N PRO A 20 7.99 0.65 -3.22
CA PRO A 20 8.94 0.65 -2.12
C PRO A 20 10.20 1.46 -2.44
N GLU A 21 10.77 2.10 -1.42
CA GLU A 21 11.98 2.91 -1.60
C GLU A 21 13.21 2.08 -1.98
N ASP A 22 13.19 0.80 -1.66
CA ASP A 22 14.32 -0.09 -1.96
C ASP A 22 14.36 -0.52 -3.44
N GLY A 23 13.43 -0.04 -4.26
CA GLY A 23 13.41 -0.33 -5.68
C GLY A 23 12.82 -1.67 -6.07
N THR A 24 12.20 -2.37 -5.13
CA THR A 24 11.52 -3.64 -5.44
C THR A 24 10.22 -3.39 -6.18
N LYS A 25 9.54 -4.47 -6.57
CA LYS A 25 8.30 -4.38 -7.33
C LYS A 25 7.22 -3.65 -6.56
N ASP A 26 6.29 -3.02 -7.29
CA ASP A 26 5.16 -2.34 -6.71
C ASP A 26 4.37 -3.28 -5.80
N VAL A 27 3.91 -2.74 -4.68
CA VAL A 27 3.16 -3.49 -3.68
C VAL A 27 1.69 -3.12 -3.78
N PHE A 28 0.84 -4.12 -3.85
CA PHE A 28 -0.61 -3.92 -3.90
C PHE A 28 -1.11 -3.46 -2.54
N VAL A 29 -2.02 -2.47 -2.54
CA VAL A 29 -2.70 -2.02 -1.32
C VAL A 29 -4.20 -2.02 -1.55
N HIS A 30 -4.92 -2.69 -0.67
CA HIS A 30 -6.39 -2.74 -0.72
C HIS A 30 -6.97 -1.67 0.20
N ILE A 31 -8.16 -1.16 -0.14
CA ILE A 31 -8.80 -0.11 0.65
C ILE A 31 -9.05 -0.54 2.10
N SER A 32 -9.25 -1.83 2.34
CA SER A 32 -9.42 -2.32 3.71
C SER A 32 -8.20 -2.05 4.58
N ALA A 33 -7.00 -2.14 4.01
CA ALA A 33 -5.77 -1.84 4.73
C ALA A 33 -5.68 -0.33 5.03
N VAL A 34 -6.14 0.50 4.10
CA VAL A 34 -6.18 1.96 4.28
C VAL A 34 -7.15 2.32 5.40
N GLU A 35 -8.32 1.71 5.40
CA GLU A 35 -9.34 1.96 6.43
C GLU A 35 -8.86 1.50 7.81
N ARG A 36 -8.20 0.36 7.90
CA ARG A 36 -7.63 -0.16 9.15
C ARG A 36 -6.60 0.79 9.74
N ALA A 37 -5.91 1.52 8.87
CA ALA A 37 -4.93 2.51 9.29
C ALA A 37 -5.56 3.84 9.72
N GLY A 38 -6.89 3.96 9.63
CA GLY A 38 -7.59 5.19 9.96
C GLY A 38 -7.56 6.23 8.85
N MET A 39 -7.23 5.81 7.64
CA MET A 39 -7.19 6.68 6.48
C MET A 39 -8.41 6.46 5.60
N TYR A 40 -8.74 7.44 4.76
CA TYR A 40 -9.84 7.31 3.82
C TYR A 40 -9.37 6.95 2.42
N SER A 41 -8.20 7.44 2.04
CA SER A 41 -7.60 7.17 0.74
C SER A 41 -6.12 7.51 0.79
N LEU A 42 -5.43 7.21 -0.30
CA LEU A 42 -4.02 7.55 -0.45
C LEU A 42 -3.87 8.47 -1.65
N ASP A 43 -3.01 9.46 -1.53
CA ASP A 43 -2.73 10.39 -2.62
C ASP A 43 -1.52 9.91 -3.41
N GLU A 44 -1.52 10.17 -4.71
CA GLU A 44 -0.39 9.91 -5.57
C GLU A 44 0.83 10.68 -5.09
N GLY A 45 1.94 9.99 -4.91
CA GLY A 45 3.17 10.59 -4.41
C GLY A 45 3.28 10.66 -2.90
N GLN A 46 2.26 10.21 -2.17
CA GLN A 46 2.28 10.21 -0.71
C GLN A 46 3.26 9.15 -0.21
N LYS A 47 4.06 9.52 0.80
CA LYS A 47 4.96 8.57 1.45
C LYS A 47 4.26 7.87 2.59
N VAL A 48 4.39 6.56 2.64
CA VAL A 48 3.76 5.73 3.67
C VAL A 48 4.73 4.64 4.13
N SER A 49 4.57 4.22 5.37
CA SER A 49 5.24 3.03 5.89
C SER A 49 4.22 1.91 5.95
N PHE A 50 4.66 0.69 5.70
CA PHE A 50 3.76 -0.45 5.67
C PHE A 50 4.53 -1.74 5.92
N GLU A 51 3.79 -2.81 6.21
CA GLU A 51 4.35 -4.16 6.28
C GLU A 51 4.02 -4.91 5.01
N LEU A 52 5.00 -5.66 4.51
CA LEU A 52 4.81 -6.54 3.37
C LEU A 52 4.22 -7.86 3.84
N VAL A 53 3.04 -8.18 3.33
CA VAL A 53 2.36 -9.42 3.64
C VAL A 53 2.17 -10.20 2.34
N ALA A 54 2.65 -11.44 2.30
CA ALA A 54 2.47 -12.27 1.13
C ALA A 54 1.05 -12.83 1.10
N ASP A 55 0.39 -12.67 -0.05
CA ASP A 55 -0.92 -13.27 -0.28
C ASP A 55 -0.71 -14.70 -0.78
N LYS A 56 -1.16 -15.67 0.00
CA LYS A 56 -1.00 -17.07 -0.33
C LYS A 56 -1.78 -17.51 -1.57
N LYS A 57 -2.86 -16.82 -1.87
CA LYS A 57 -3.72 -17.17 -3.03
C LYS A 57 -3.11 -16.73 -4.36
N THR A 58 -2.51 -15.53 -4.38
CA THR A 58 -2.00 -14.94 -5.61
C THR A 58 -0.48 -14.95 -5.67
N GLY A 59 0.19 -15.17 -4.56
CA GLY A 59 1.64 -15.07 -4.47
C GLY A 59 2.17 -13.65 -4.55
N LYS A 60 1.28 -12.67 -4.50
CA LYS A 60 1.66 -11.25 -4.56
C LYS A 60 1.80 -10.66 -3.17
N SER A 61 2.65 -9.65 -3.06
CA SER A 61 2.81 -8.93 -1.80
C SER A 61 1.78 -7.82 -1.67
N CYS A 62 1.21 -7.69 -0.48
CA CYS A 62 0.25 -6.65 -0.15
C CYS A 62 0.79 -5.78 0.96
N ALA A 63 0.38 -4.52 0.97
CA ALA A 63 0.74 -3.59 2.03
C ALA A 63 -0.30 -3.65 3.14
N GLU A 64 0.17 -3.77 4.37
CA GLU A 64 -0.68 -3.75 5.56
C GLU A 64 -0.05 -2.87 6.63
N GLY A 65 -0.81 -2.54 7.68
CA GLY A 65 -0.29 -1.73 8.77
C GLY A 65 0.18 -0.37 8.32
N LEU A 66 -0.55 0.27 7.42
CA LEU A 66 -0.15 1.54 6.82
C LEU A 66 -0.05 2.65 7.86
N LYS A 67 0.98 3.47 7.71
CA LYS A 67 1.18 4.68 8.51
C LYS A 67 1.74 5.77 7.62
N ALA A 68 1.39 7.02 7.91
CA ALA A 68 2.01 8.14 7.23
C ALA A 68 3.50 8.18 7.59
N ALA A 69 4.33 8.26 6.56
CA ALA A 69 5.78 8.28 6.78
C ALA A 69 6.27 9.70 7.08
#